data_ae54e5734e545f020e174ab0e19dc42c
#
_entry.id   ae54e5734e545f020e174ab0e19dc42c
#
_cell.length_a   1.000
_cell.length_b   1.000
_cell.length_c   1.000
_cell.angle_alpha   90.00
_cell.angle_beta   90.00
_cell.angle_gamma   90.00
#
_symmetry.space_group_name_H-M   'P 1'
#
loop_
_entity.id
_entity.type
_entity.pdbx_description
1 polymer ?
#
loop_
_entity_poly.entity_id
_entity_poly.type
_entity_poly.pdbx_seq_one_letter_code
_entity_poly.pdbx_strand_id
1 'polypeptide(L)'
;VNMRPAGGYTPDMINYANSVDCYQIWADMVCYDEVRNAELDGPKYFCVYAGRRDCHEYKHTHAQIMAKYGSRMKMAERIPQALRLDMGDQMYTAVVRSTAERDAFICYVQEKA
;
A
#
# COMPACT_ATOMS: atom_id res chain seq x y z
N VAL A 1 7.05 24.84 0.20
CA VAL A 1 6.39 23.77 -0.57
C VAL A 1 7.46 22.82 -1.10
N ASN A 2 7.26 21.54 -0.92
CA ASN A 2 8.19 20.50 -1.37
C ASN A 2 7.70 19.91 -2.68
N MET A 3 8.36 20.24 -3.78
CA MET A 3 8.04 19.83 -5.15
C MET A 3 8.71 18.50 -5.51
N ARG A 4 8.52 17.47 -4.72
CA ARG A 4 9.05 16.14 -4.98
C ARG A 4 7.96 15.07 -4.88
N PRO A 5 8.11 13.90 -5.55
CA PRO A 5 7.19 12.78 -5.35
C PRO A 5 7.24 12.28 -3.91
N ALA A 6 6.14 11.69 -3.45
CA ALA A 6 6.07 11.01 -2.16
C ALA A 6 7.09 9.85 -2.11
N GLY A 7 7.66 9.61 -0.93
CA GLY A 7 8.63 8.55 -0.73
C GLY A 7 8.03 7.25 -0.21
N GLY A 8 8.89 6.27 0.05
CA GLY A 8 8.51 4.95 0.54
C GLY A 8 7.60 4.22 -0.45
N TYR A 9 6.55 3.57 0.07
CA TYR A 9 5.56 2.83 -0.72
C TYR A 9 4.32 3.65 -1.08
N THR A 10 4.31 4.95 -0.78
CA THR A 10 3.17 5.84 -1.09
C THR A 10 2.85 5.91 -2.59
N PRO A 11 3.84 6.02 -3.50
CA PRO A 11 3.56 5.98 -4.94
C PRO A 11 2.87 4.69 -5.39
N ASP A 12 3.32 3.54 -4.88
CA ASP A 12 2.71 2.24 -5.20
C ASP A 12 1.27 2.16 -4.70
N MET A 13 1.00 2.69 -3.50
CA MET A 13 -0.36 2.76 -2.94
C MET A 13 -1.27 3.68 -3.77
N ILE A 14 -0.75 4.80 -4.27
CA ILE A 14 -1.47 5.69 -5.18
C ILE A 14 -1.84 4.94 -6.47
N ASN A 15 -0.89 4.20 -7.03
CA ASN A 15 -1.10 3.40 -8.23
C ASN A 15 -2.21 2.36 -8.03
N TYR A 16 -2.16 1.61 -6.95
CA TYR A 16 -3.17 0.59 -6.63
C TYR A 16 -4.55 1.19 -6.34
N ALA A 17 -4.60 2.33 -5.64
CA ALA A 17 -5.87 2.99 -5.31
C ALA A 17 -6.55 3.60 -6.54
N ASN A 18 -5.77 4.12 -7.48
CA ASN A 18 -6.28 4.91 -8.60
C ASN A 18 -6.20 4.21 -9.95
N SER A 19 -5.66 3.00 -10.01
CA SER A 19 -5.43 2.26 -11.27
C SER A 19 -4.59 3.06 -12.28
N VAL A 20 -3.52 3.69 -11.79
CA VAL A 20 -2.60 4.52 -12.58
C VAL A 20 -1.16 4.09 -12.34
N ASP A 21 -0.25 4.61 -13.14
CA ASP A 21 1.19 4.58 -12.90
C ASP A 21 1.69 6.01 -12.66
N CYS A 22 1.81 6.40 -11.39
CA CYS A 22 2.25 7.73 -11.02
C CYS A 22 3.73 7.98 -11.35
N TYR A 23 4.54 6.94 -11.49
CA TYR A 23 5.93 7.06 -11.93
C TYR A 23 5.98 7.51 -13.39
N GLN A 24 5.13 6.93 -14.25
CA GLN A 24 5.01 7.35 -15.64
C GLN A 24 4.45 8.77 -15.74
N ILE A 25 3.41 9.09 -14.97
CA ILE A 25 2.84 10.44 -14.92
C ILE A 25 3.91 11.47 -14.53
N TRP A 26 4.70 11.17 -13.50
CA TRP A 26 5.80 12.03 -13.09
C TRP A 26 6.85 12.23 -14.18
N ALA A 27 7.25 11.15 -14.85
CA ALA A 27 8.20 11.21 -15.95
C ALA A 27 7.68 12.04 -17.13
N ASP A 28 6.41 11.87 -17.50
CA ASP A 28 5.77 12.65 -18.54
C ASP A 28 5.73 14.14 -18.20
N MET A 29 5.35 14.47 -16.96
CA MET A 29 5.32 15.86 -16.48
C MET A 29 6.70 16.51 -16.52
N VAL A 30 7.74 15.80 -16.09
CA VAL A 30 9.11 16.33 -16.07
C VAL A 30 9.69 16.50 -17.48
N CYS A 31 9.42 15.55 -18.38
CA CYS A 31 9.99 15.55 -19.73
C CYS A 31 9.21 16.39 -20.72
N TYR A 32 7.89 16.49 -20.56
CA TYR A 32 7.00 17.02 -21.60
C TYR A 32 6.02 18.08 -21.08
N ASP A 33 5.98 18.35 -19.78
CA ASP A 33 5.03 19.27 -19.13
C ASP A 33 3.55 18.90 -19.39
N GLU A 34 3.28 17.62 -19.66
CA GLU A 34 1.95 17.10 -19.91
C GLU A 34 1.88 15.60 -19.57
N VAL A 35 0.67 15.10 -19.28
CA VAL A 35 0.40 13.66 -19.10
C VAL A 35 0.05 13.06 -20.46
N ARG A 36 0.85 12.12 -20.96
CA ARG A 36 0.70 11.58 -22.32
C ARG A 36 -0.06 10.26 -22.40
N ASN A 37 0.16 9.35 -21.44
CA ASN A 37 -0.25 7.96 -21.57
C ASN A 37 -1.00 7.42 -20.34
N ALA A 38 -1.60 8.28 -19.51
CA ALA A 38 -2.31 7.85 -18.33
C ALA A 38 -3.84 7.96 -18.51
N GLU A 39 -4.52 6.83 -18.32
CA GLU A 39 -5.97 6.82 -18.08
C GLU A 39 -6.23 7.23 -16.64
N LEU A 40 -6.76 8.43 -16.44
CA LEU A 40 -7.03 8.96 -15.10
C LEU A 40 -8.41 8.57 -14.57
N ASP A 41 -9.28 8.03 -15.43
CA ASP A 41 -10.67 7.68 -15.13
C ASP A 41 -10.88 6.19 -14.80
N GLY A 42 -9.80 5.46 -14.54
CA GLY A 42 -9.85 4.06 -14.12
C GLY A 42 -10.54 3.87 -12.76
N PRO A 43 -10.87 2.62 -12.39
CA PRO A 43 -11.56 2.33 -11.13
C PRO A 43 -10.75 2.81 -9.93
N LYS A 44 -11.45 3.34 -8.93
CA LYS A 44 -10.88 3.85 -7.67
C LYS A 44 -11.17 2.91 -6.53
N TYR A 45 -10.17 2.71 -5.69
CA TYR A 45 -10.21 1.83 -4.52
C TYR A 45 -9.59 2.52 -3.30
N PHE A 46 -9.77 1.91 -2.13
CA PHE A 46 -8.97 2.23 -0.96
C PHE A 46 -7.75 1.31 -0.93
N CYS A 47 -6.57 1.86 -0.95
CA CYS A 47 -5.33 1.11 -0.72
C CYS A 47 -4.93 1.26 0.74
N VAL A 48 -4.79 0.15 1.43
CA VAL A 48 -4.58 0.09 2.89
C VAL A 48 -3.25 -0.54 3.20
N TYR A 49 -2.48 0.13 4.02
CA TYR A 49 -1.23 -0.37 4.58
C TYR A 49 -1.43 -0.78 6.04
N ALA A 50 -0.94 -1.96 6.40
CA ALA A 50 -0.88 -2.42 7.78
C ALA A 50 0.51 -3.01 8.06
N GLY A 51 1.26 -2.39 8.96
CA GLY A 51 2.58 -2.84 9.39
C GLY A 51 2.51 -3.70 10.64
N ARG A 52 3.42 -4.66 10.77
CA ARG A 52 3.67 -5.44 11.98
C ARG A 52 5.11 -5.26 12.45
N ARG A 53 5.32 -5.37 13.76
CA ARG A 53 6.65 -5.37 14.38
C ARG A 53 6.94 -6.74 14.96
N ASP A 54 8.15 -7.23 14.75
CA ASP A 54 8.59 -8.56 15.23
C ASP A 54 8.62 -8.65 16.77
N CYS A 55 8.68 -7.53 17.47
CA CYS A 55 8.62 -7.48 18.93
C CYS A 55 7.21 -7.70 19.51
N HIS A 56 6.18 -7.83 18.70
CA HIS A 56 4.80 -8.08 19.13
C HIS A 56 4.30 -9.43 18.65
N GLU A 57 3.51 -10.08 19.49
CA GLU A 57 2.77 -11.29 19.12
C GLU A 57 1.40 -10.90 18.55
N TYR A 58 1.06 -11.50 17.42
CA TYR A 58 -0.21 -11.26 16.73
C TYR A 58 -1.05 -12.52 16.68
N LYS A 59 -2.34 -12.36 16.80
CA LYS A 59 -3.34 -13.45 16.81
C LYS A 59 -3.34 -14.25 15.50
N HIS A 60 -3.20 -13.56 14.38
CA HIS A 60 -3.27 -14.18 13.06
C HIS A 60 -1.90 -14.35 12.43
N THR A 61 -1.61 -15.55 11.91
CA THR A 61 -0.36 -15.83 11.21
C THR A 61 -0.33 -15.20 9.82
N HIS A 62 0.86 -15.11 9.23
CA HIS A 62 1.01 -14.68 7.83
C HIS A 62 0.14 -15.52 6.88
N ALA A 63 0.15 -16.84 7.05
CA ALA A 63 -0.64 -17.76 6.22
C ALA A 63 -2.15 -17.48 6.31
N GLN A 64 -2.67 -17.18 7.51
CA GLN A 64 -4.08 -16.85 7.72
C GLN A 64 -4.46 -15.52 7.07
N ILE A 65 -3.58 -14.51 7.13
CA ILE A 65 -3.78 -13.24 6.43
C ILE A 65 -3.83 -13.45 4.92
N MET A 66 -2.89 -14.20 4.38
CA MET A 66 -2.83 -14.50 2.95
C MET A 66 -4.02 -15.34 2.48
N ALA A 67 -4.48 -16.29 3.28
CA ALA A 67 -5.67 -17.07 2.97
C ALA A 67 -6.94 -16.21 2.91
N LYS A 68 -7.08 -15.24 3.82
CA LYS A 68 -8.26 -14.37 3.91
C LYS A 68 -8.26 -13.24 2.90
N TYR A 69 -7.12 -12.59 2.69
CA TYR A 69 -7.00 -11.36 1.91
C TYR A 69 -6.13 -11.51 0.65
N GLY A 70 -5.62 -12.69 0.34
CA GLY A 70 -4.67 -12.91 -0.74
C GLY A 70 -5.12 -12.39 -2.10
N SER A 71 -6.40 -12.52 -2.44
CA SER A 71 -6.96 -12.00 -3.69
C SER A 71 -6.95 -10.46 -3.80
N ARG A 72 -6.89 -9.77 -2.66
CA ARG A 72 -6.86 -8.30 -2.56
C ARG A 72 -5.48 -7.78 -2.17
N MET A 73 -4.56 -8.67 -1.81
CA MET A 73 -3.21 -8.33 -1.40
C MET A 73 -2.39 -7.86 -2.61
N LYS A 74 -1.74 -6.72 -2.46
CA LYS A 74 -0.84 -6.17 -3.47
C LYS A 74 0.63 -6.32 -3.07
N MET A 75 0.92 -6.14 -1.78
CA MET A 75 2.27 -6.28 -1.26
C MET A 75 2.18 -6.97 0.11
N ALA A 76 3.03 -7.96 0.33
CA ALA A 76 3.17 -8.67 1.60
C ALA A 76 4.64 -9.05 1.80
N GLU A 77 5.45 -8.08 2.22
CA GLU A 77 6.91 -8.17 2.20
C GLU A 77 7.53 -7.75 3.52
N ARG A 78 8.77 -8.20 3.73
CA ARG A 78 9.62 -7.67 4.79
C ARG A 78 10.11 -6.28 4.39
N ILE A 79 10.03 -5.36 5.33
CA ILE A 79 10.46 -3.97 5.11
C ILE A 79 11.99 -3.90 5.16
N PRO A 80 12.64 -3.21 4.20
CA PRO A 80 14.08 -2.97 4.24
C PRO A 80 14.51 -2.32 5.55
N GLN A 81 15.66 -2.71 6.08
CA GLN A 81 16.16 -2.28 7.39
C GLN A 81 16.13 -0.76 7.57
N ALA A 82 16.46 0.00 6.54
CA ALA A 82 16.47 1.46 6.57
C ALA A 82 15.11 2.11 6.85
N LEU A 83 14.00 1.40 6.59
CA LEU A 83 12.63 1.91 6.75
C LEU A 83 11.88 1.29 7.95
N ARG A 84 12.48 0.30 8.63
CA ARG A 84 11.78 -0.45 9.69
C ARG A 84 11.41 0.39 10.90
N LEU A 85 12.20 1.40 11.20
CA LEU A 85 11.96 2.26 12.37
C LEU A 85 10.57 2.91 12.26
N ASP A 86 10.25 3.42 11.11
CA ASP A 86 9.00 4.16 10.85
C ASP A 86 7.85 3.26 10.42
N MET A 87 8.14 2.24 9.59
CA MET A 87 7.13 1.45 8.89
C MET A 87 6.84 0.07 9.50
N GLY A 88 7.66 -0.40 10.45
CA GLY A 88 7.56 -1.76 11.00
C GLY A 88 8.47 -2.76 10.27
N ASP A 89 8.35 -4.04 10.63
CA ASP A 89 9.23 -5.10 10.11
C ASP A 89 8.62 -5.87 8.95
N GLN A 90 7.29 -6.06 8.98
CA GLN A 90 6.50 -6.75 7.96
C GLN A 90 5.37 -5.85 7.52
N MET A 91 5.17 -5.72 6.22
CA MET A 91 4.04 -4.97 5.67
C MET A 91 3.01 -5.84 4.99
N TYR A 92 1.79 -5.36 5.00
CA TYR A 92 0.66 -5.88 4.23
C TYR A 92 -0.07 -4.70 3.59
N THR A 93 -0.14 -4.70 2.27
CA THR A 93 -0.86 -3.67 1.52
C THR A 93 -1.94 -4.33 0.68
N ALA A 94 -3.18 -3.94 0.91
CA ALA A 94 -4.34 -4.51 0.22
C ALA A 94 -5.21 -3.42 -0.39
N VAL A 95 -5.98 -3.80 -1.39
CA VAL A 95 -6.97 -2.94 -2.05
C VAL A 95 -8.37 -3.39 -1.63
N VAL A 96 -9.15 -2.45 -1.12
CA VAL A 96 -10.52 -2.70 -0.63
C VAL A 96 -11.48 -1.66 -1.23
N ARG A 97 -12.78 -1.95 -1.14
CA ARG A 97 -13.82 -1.12 -1.78
C ARG A 97 -14.55 -0.18 -0.84
N SER A 98 -14.41 -0.38 0.46
CA SER A 98 -15.11 0.43 1.46
C SER A 98 -14.23 0.72 2.68
N THR A 99 -14.62 1.74 3.44
CA THR A 99 -13.96 2.08 4.72
C THR A 99 -14.17 0.98 5.76
N ALA A 100 -15.30 0.30 5.76
CA ALA A 100 -15.56 -0.84 6.66
C ALA A 100 -14.60 -2.01 6.37
N GLU A 101 -14.35 -2.33 5.10
CA GLU A 101 -13.36 -3.35 4.72
C GLU A 101 -11.94 -2.93 5.09
N ARG A 102 -11.60 -1.65 4.95
CA ARG A 102 -10.33 -1.08 5.39
C ARG A 102 -10.10 -1.31 6.88
N ASP A 103 -11.07 -0.93 7.69
CA ASP A 103 -10.97 -1.04 9.15
C ASP A 103 -10.90 -2.49 9.59
N ALA A 104 -11.70 -3.36 8.97
CA ALA A 104 -11.66 -4.81 9.21
C ALA A 104 -10.29 -5.43 8.85
N PHE A 105 -9.68 -4.99 7.75
CA PHE A 105 -8.35 -5.43 7.35
C PHE A 105 -7.28 -5.02 8.36
N ILE A 106 -7.26 -3.74 8.77
CA ILE A 106 -6.30 -3.22 9.75
C ILE A 106 -6.45 -3.97 11.08
N CYS A 107 -7.68 -4.08 11.58
CA CYS A 107 -7.95 -4.81 12.83
C CYS A 107 -7.44 -6.25 12.74
N TYR A 108 -7.77 -6.97 11.67
CA TYR A 108 -7.36 -8.37 11.51
C TYR A 108 -5.83 -8.53 11.44
N VAL A 109 -5.16 -7.68 10.69
CA VAL A 109 -3.68 -7.74 10.55
C VAL A 109 -2.99 -7.39 11.86
N GLN A 110 -3.49 -6.40 12.60
CA GLN A 110 -2.84 -5.86 13.80
C GLN A 110 -3.40 -6.39 15.12
N GLU A 111 -4.37 -7.31 15.10
CA GLU A 111 -4.91 -7.92 16.32
C GLU A 111 -3.81 -8.65 17.06
N LYS A 112 -3.55 -8.20 18.29
CA LYS A 112 -2.56 -8.81 19.18
C LYS A 112 -3.11 -10.09 19.82
N ALA A 113 -2.20 -11.00 20.06
CA ALA A 113 -2.52 -12.23 20.78
C ALA A 113 -2.88 -11.96 22.25
#